data_35a1db19c4e167172a3ab074f5c54e31
#
_entry.id   35a1db19c4e167172a3ab074f5c54e31
#
_cell.length_a   1.000
_cell.length_b   1.000
_cell.length_c   1.000
_cell.angle_alpha   90.00
_cell.angle_beta   90.00
_cell.angle_gamma   90.00
#
_symmetry.space_group_name_H-M   'P 1'
#
loop_
_entity.id
_entity.type
_entity.pdbx_description
1 polymer ?
#
loop_
_entity_poly.entity_id
_entity_poly.type
_entity_poly.pdbx_seq_one_letter_code
_entity_poly.pdbx_strand_id
1 'polypeptide(L)'
;MAISALLLTGVLASDAIAQPAPRDQAPRTLPNIAPAGCMVVLGQPTVDYGHFTAGQLNRDTAHRYELERRSVPLTVNCPMARAIALRVSGPARHDGAVRFAGAGAVGIVLRNVRVDGDETRIQNPDSPQGPQAQLTLRPGDTVVLEHRRVGRNLTAQIDVNPEVTDADVRVNDQTVWSAVVQFELVNP
;
A
#
# COMPACT_ATOMS: atom_id res chain seq x y z
N MET A 1 -15.94 -2.75 -82.60
CA MET A 1 -16.76 -3.56 -81.69
C MET A 1 -16.24 -3.27 -80.30
N ALA A 2 -16.93 -2.41 -79.54
CA ALA A 2 -16.55 -2.01 -78.18
C ALA A 2 -17.55 -2.67 -77.22
N ILE A 3 -17.04 -3.41 -76.24
CA ILE A 3 -17.82 -4.00 -75.13
C ILE A 3 -17.42 -3.25 -73.85
N SER A 4 -18.35 -2.38 -73.38
CA SER A 4 -18.23 -1.71 -72.08
C SER A 4 -18.65 -2.64 -70.97
N ALA A 5 -17.75 -2.89 -70.00
CA ALA A 5 -18.06 -3.55 -68.76
C ALA A 5 -18.28 -2.51 -67.63
N LEU A 6 -19.48 -2.50 -67.05
CA LEU A 6 -19.89 -1.66 -65.97
C LEU A 6 -19.52 -2.34 -64.63
N LEU A 7 -18.55 -1.78 -63.88
CA LEU A 7 -18.19 -2.26 -62.56
C LEU A 7 -19.00 -1.46 -61.50
N LEU A 8 -19.92 -2.16 -60.79
CA LEU A 8 -20.60 -1.64 -59.64
C LEU A 8 -19.67 -1.84 -58.43
N THR A 9 -19.16 -0.74 -57.84
CA THR A 9 -18.47 -0.77 -56.56
C THR A 9 -19.48 -0.55 -55.43
N GLY A 10 -19.75 -1.63 -54.70
CA GLY A 10 -20.54 -1.54 -53.47
C GLY A 10 -19.71 -0.99 -52.31
N VAL A 11 -20.15 0.15 -51.74
CA VAL A 11 -19.59 0.72 -50.52
C VAL A 11 -20.19 -0.02 -49.33
N LEU A 12 -19.37 -0.85 -48.65
CA LEU A 12 -19.72 -1.42 -47.36
C LEU A 12 -19.48 -0.37 -46.29
N ALA A 13 -20.55 0.18 -45.72
CA ALA A 13 -20.50 0.98 -44.52
C ALA A 13 -20.16 0.05 -43.34
N SER A 14 -18.96 0.17 -42.80
CA SER A 14 -18.60 -0.48 -41.52
C SER A 14 -19.14 0.34 -40.38
N ASP A 15 -20.20 -0.15 -39.72
CA ASP A 15 -20.66 0.36 -38.44
C ASP A 15 -19.57 0.09 -37.39
N ALA A 16 -18.85 1.12 -37.00
CA ALA A 16 -17.93 1.08 -35.86
C ALA A 16 -18.75 1.03 -34.57
N ILE A 17 -18.90 -0.16 -34.02
CA ILE A 17 -19.46 -0.34 -32.68
C ILE A 17 -18.46 0.26 -31.71
N ALA A 18 -18.79 1.41 -31.14
CA ALA A 18 -18.04 2.04 -30.07
C ALA A 18 -18.03 1.12 -28.85
N GLN A 19 -16.90 0.47 -28.57
CA GLN A 19 -16.72 -0.26 -27.34
C GLN A 19 -16.74 0.75 -26.16
N PRO A 20 -17.59 0.51 -25.12
CA PRO A 20 -17.53 1.35 -23.93
C PRO A 20 -16.14 1.20 -23.31
N ALA A 21 -15.52 2.34 -22.98
CA ALA A 21 -14.24 2.38 -22.30
C ALA A 21 -14.28 1.50 -21.03
N PRO A 22 -13.22 0.74 -20.74
CA PRO A 22 -13.14 -0.02 -19.50
C PRO A 22 -13.28 0.94 -18.34
N ARG A 23 -14.34 0.79 -17.55
CA ARG A 23 -14.50 1.50 -16.29
C ARG A 23 -13.32 1.11 -15.43
N ASP A 24 -12.55 2.09 -14.98
CA ASP A 24 -11.53 1.95 -13.95
C ASP A 24 -12.14 1.20 -12.76
N GLN A 25 -11.96 -0.12 -12.76
CA GLN A 25 -12.24 -0.91 -11.58
C GLN A 25 -11.07 -0.64 -10.65
N ALA A 26 -11.30 0.25 -9.67
CA ALA A 26 -10.40 0.35 -8.52
C ALA A 26 -10.08 -1.08 -8.05
N PRO A 27 -8.80 -1.40 -7.79
CA PRO A 27 -8.41 -2.75 -7.38
C PRO A 27 -9.21 -3.11 -6.12
N ARG A 28 -10.15 -4.03 -6.27
CA ARG A 28 -10.84 -4.65 -5.14
C ARG A 28 -9.79 -5.48 -4.43
N THR A 29 -9.20 -4.94 -3.38
CA THR A 29 -8.38 -5.70 -2.45
C THR A 29 -9.29 -6.76 -1.81
N LEU A 30 -9.20 -7.98 -2.34
CA LEU A 30 -9.83 -9.13 -1.70
C LEU A 30 -9.17 -9.28 -0.33
N PRO A 31 -9.95 -9.52 0.74
CA PRO A 31 -9.37 -9.78 2.04
C PRO A 31 -8.42 -10.96 1.94
N ASN A 32 -7.17 -10.76 2.36
CA ASN A 32 -6.18 -11.82 2.38
C ASN A 32 -6.61 -12.84 3.44
N ILE A 33 -7.13 -14.00 3.01
CA ILE A 33 -7.55 -15.08 3.90
C ILE A 33 -6.27 -15.79 4.33
N ALA A 34 -5.77 -15.39 5.48
CA ALA A 34 -4.59 -16.00 6.09
C ALA A 34 -4.82 -17.48 6.46
N PRO A 35 -3.75 -18.28 6.56
CA PRO A 35 -3.81 -19.64 7.05
C PRO A 35 -4.55 -19.72 8.40
N ALA A 36 -5.53 -20.62 8.53
CA ALA A 36 -6.38 -20.80 9.71
C ALA A 36 -7.56 -19.83 9.91
N GLY A 37 -8.08 -19.22 8.84
CA GLY A 37 -9.34 -18.46 8.90
C GLY A 37 -9.29 -17.08 9.56
N CYS A 38 -8.09 -16.59 9.93
CA CYS A 38 -7.93 -15.21 10.37
C CYS A 38 -8.06 -14.26 9.18
N MET A 39 -8.56 -13.06 9.44
CA MET A 39 -8.75 -12.01 8.44
C MET A 39 -8.01 -10.75 8.88
N VAL A 40 -7.25 -10.16 7.95
CA VAL A 40 -6.62 -8.84 8.11
C VAL A 40 -7.46 -7.81 7.38
N VAL A 41 -7.83 -6.73 8.05
CA VAL A 41 -8.62 -5.64 7.50
C VAL A 41 -7.90 -4.32 7.75
N LEU A 42 -7.72 -3.55 6.68
CA LEU A 42 -7.33 -2.15 6.75
C LEU A 42 -8.58 -1.29 6.65
N GLY A 43 -8.78 -0.37 7.59
CA GLY A 43 -9.95 0.49 7.60
C GLY A 43 -10.00 1.46 6.41
N GLN A 44 -8.82 1.80 5.86
CA GLN A 44 -8.68 2.59 4.64
C GLN A 44 -7.53 1.99 3.81
N PRO A 45 -7.85 1.13 2.82
CA PRO A 45 -6.82 0.44 2.04
C PRO A 45 -6.09 1.35 1.04
N THR A 46 -6.67 2.52 0.73
CA THR A 46 -6.05 3.52 -0.14
C THR A 46 -5.92 4.84 0.59
N VAL A 47 -4.71 5.36 0.65
CA VAL A 47 -4.42 6.70 1.20
C VAL A 47 -4.12 7.62 0.03
N ASP A 48 -5.07 8.48 -0.30
CA ASP A 48 -4.93 9.46 -1.38
C ASP A 48 -4.49 10.81 -0.80
N TYR A 49 -3.36 11.30 -1.26
CA TYR A 49 -2.80 12.59 -0.87
C TYR A 49 -3.23 13.74 -1.78
N GLY A 50 -3.97 13.46 -2.86
CA GLY A 50 -4.44 14.45 -3.83
C GLY A 50 -3.35 14.92 -4.79
N HIS A 51 -3.51 16.15 -5.28
CA HIS A 51 -2.60 16.77 -6.23
C HIS A 51 -1.78 17.86 -5.55
N PHE A 52 -0.49 17.90 -5.85
CA PHE A 52 0.42 18.92 -5.35
C PHE A 52 1.11 19.64 -6.50
N THR A 53 1.37 20.93 -6.30
CA THR A 53 2.37 21.66 -7.06
C THR A 53 3.67 21.71 -6.24
N ALA A 54 4.80 21.87 -6.90
CA ALA A 54 6.11 21.96 -6.23
C ALA A 54 6.15 23.02 -5.12
N GLY A 55 5.43 24.15 -5.32
CA GLY A 55 5.37 25.24 -4.34
C GLY A 55 4.49 24.96 -3.10
N GLN A 56 3.70 23.90 -3.10
CA GLN A 56 2.87 23.50 -1.95
C GLN A 56 3.57 22.53 -1.01
N LEU A 57 4.70 21.98 -1.44
CA LEU A 57 5.46 21.01 -0.65
C LEU A 57 6.48 21.72 0.24
N ASN A 58 6.49 21.40 1.53
CA ASN A 58 7.47 21.92 2.48
C ASN A 58 8.78 21.14 2.36
N ARG A 59 9.85 21.85 2.04
CA ARG A 59 11.18 21.27 1.88
C ARG A 59 11.93 21.27 3.21
N ASP A 60 12.48 20.15 3.60
CA ASP A 60 13.38 20.03 4.74
C ASP A 60 14.82 20.45 4.38
N THR A 61 15.72 20.49 5.39
CA THR A 61 17.13 20.83 5.22
C THR A 61 17.92 19.74 4.44
N ALA A 62 17.37 18.54 4.33
CA ALA A 62 17.97 17.42 3.60
C ALA A 62 17.47 17.32 2.15
N HIS A 63 16.83 18.37 1.63
CA HIS A 63 16.27 18.42 0.28
C HIS A 63 15.17 17.37 0.00
N ARG A 64 14.41 17.04 1.05
CA ARG A 64 13.25 16.16 0.98
C ARG A 64 11.99 16.96 1.25
N TYR A 65 10.89 16.48 0.72
CA TYR A 65 9.55 17.03 0.94
C TYR A 65 8.72 15.98 1.64
N GLU A 66 8.32 16.28 2.86
CA GLU A 66 7.44 15.41 3.64
C GLU A 66 5.98 15.74 3.31
N LEU A 67 5.19 14.70 3.02
CA LEU A 67 3.75 14.82 2.91
C LEU A 67 3.12 14.64 4.29
N GLU A 68 1.84 15.04 4.40
CA GLU A 68 1.10 14.89 5.64
C GLU A 68 1.07 13.42 6.11
N ARG A 69 1.34 13.21 7.40
CA ARG A 69 1.19 11.90 8.03
C ARG A 69 -0.28 11.50 8.05
N ARG A 70 -0.56 10.28 7.62
CA ARG A 70 -1.89 9.68 7.68
C ARG A 70 -1.88 8.40 8.48
N SER A 71 -2.95 8.19 9.29
CA SER A 71 -3.08 6.98 10.11
C SER A 71 -4.19 6.09 9.56
N VAL A 72 -3.88 4.82 9.36
CA VAL A 72 -4.79 3.80 8.86
C VAL A 72 -5.01 2.77 9.96
N PRO A 73 -6.25 2.50 10.38
CA PRO A 73 -6.53 1.43 11.34
C PRO A 73 -6.32 0.06 10.69
N LEU A 74 -5.66 -0.83 11.43
CA LEU A 74 -5.47 -2.24 11.12
C LEU A 74 -6.23 -3.09 12.13
N THR A 75 -6.97 -4.07 11.64
CA THR A 75 -7.67 -5.05 12.49
C THR A 75 -7.37 -6.45 12.00
N VAL A 76 -7.07 -7.36 12.93
CA VAL A 76 -6.99 -8.80 12.67
C VAL A 76 -8.05 -9.49 13.50
N ASN A 77 -8.85 -10.32 12.84
CA ASN A 77 -9.88 -11.14 13.50
C ASN A 77 -9.60 -12.62 13.24
N CYS A 78 -9.54 -13.41 14.30
CA CYS A 78 -9.32 -14.86 14.25
C CYS A 78 -10.49 -15.60 14.90
N PRO A 79 -10.96 -16.73 14.35
CA PRO A 79 -12.06 -17.51 14.93
C PRO A 79 -11.68 -18.12 16.28
N MET A 80 -10.39 -18.39 16.50
CA MET A 80 -9.84 -18.92 17.75
C MET A 80 -8.63 -18.10 18.18
N ALA A 81 -8.37 -18.05 19.49
CA ALA A 81 -7.20 -17.40 20.04
C ALA A 81 -5.92 -18.09 19.55
N ARG A 82 -4.98 -17.30 19.05
CA ARG A 82 -3.68 -17.77 18.53
C ARG A 82 -2.62 -16.69 18.66
N ALA A 83 -1.37 -17.08 18.53
CA ALA A 83 -0.29 -16.11 18.33
C ALA A 83 -0.46 -15.42 16.95
N ILE A 84 -0.35 -14.10 16.94
CA ILE A 84 -0.50 -13.28 15.74
C ILE A 84 0.87 -12.75 15.38
N ALA A 85 1.27 -13.00 14.14
CA ALA A 85 2.44 -12.38 13.52
C ALA A 85 2.07 -11.77 12.19
N LEU A 86 2.58 -10.57 11.92
CA LEU A 86 2.34 -9.82 10.69
C LEU A 86 3.65 -9.68 9.93
N ARG A 87 3.64 -10.01 8.64
CA ARG A 87 4.72 -9.71 7.71
C ARG A 87 4.33 -8.53 6.85
N VAL A 88 5.29 -7.63 6.62
CA VAL A 88 5.15 -6.47 5.74
C VAL A 88 5.89 -6.76 4.44
N SER A 89 5.23 -6.53 3.31
CA SER A 89 5.85 -6.64 1.99
C SER A 89 5.53 -5.43 1.13
N GLY A 90 6.38 -5.15 0.15
CA GLY A 90 6.26 -4.01 -0.74
C GLY A 90 7.56 -3.75 -1.51
N PRO A 91 7.57 -2.75 -2.40
CA PRO A 91 8.77 -2.37 -3.13
C PRO A 91 9.79 -1.75 -2.17
N ALA A 92 10.96 -2.38 -2.04
CA ALA A 92 12.04 -1.87 -1.18
C ALA A 92 12.99 -0.96 -1.95
N ARG A 93 13.52 0.05 -1.27
CA ARG A 93 14.71 0.81 -1.66
C ARG A 93 15.97 0.07 -1.17
N HIS A 94 17.13 0.52 -1.63
CA HIS A 94 18.42 -0.02 -1.20
C HIS A 94 18.71 0.17 0.31
N ASP A 95 18.09 1.17 0.95
CA ASP A 95 18.18 1.45 2.38
C ASP A 95 17.12 0.71 3.22
N GLY A 96 16.32 -0.14 2.58
CA GLY A 96 15.26 -0.92 3.18
C GLY A 96 13.94 -0.17 3.40
N ALA A 97 13.84 1.12 3.09
CA ALA A 97 12.55 1.82 3.14
C ALA A 97 11.61 1.37 2.02
N VAL A 98 10.30 1.57 2.20
CA VAL A 98 9.33 1.37 1.10
C VAL A 98 9.58 2.41 0.03
N ARG A 99 9.73 1.96 -1.22
CA ARG A 99 9.92 2.87 -2.36
C ARG A 99 8.62 3.61 -2.67
N PHE A 100 8.74 4.93 -2.87
CA PHE A 100 7.67 5.81 -3.28
C PHE A 100 8.18 6.77 -4.35
N ALA A 101 7.39 7.04 -5.38
CA ALA A 101 7.85 7.79 -6.55
C ALA A 101 9.10 7.15 -7.19
N GLY A 102 10.03 7.93 -7.72
CA GLY A 102 11.32 7.47 -8.27
C GLY A 102 12.36 7.24 -7.20
N ALA A 103 12.66 8.26 -6.39
CA ALA A 103 13.68 8.26 -5.35
C ALA A 103 13.12 8.46 -3.94
N GLY A 104 11.83 8.77 -3.80
CA GLY A 104 11.15 8.96 -2.52
C GLY A 104 10.96 7.67 -1.72
N ALA A 105 10.42 7.83 -0.51
CA ALA A 105 10.16 6.73 0.42
C ALA A 105 8.82 6.89 1.13
N VAL A 106 8.28 5.80 1.65
CA VAL A 106 7.20 5.82 2.63
C VAL A 106 7.70 5.22 3.92
N GLY A 107 7.66 6.02 4.98
CA GLY A 107 7.83 5.54 6.34
C GLY A 107 6.55 4.87 6.83
N ILE A 108 6.65 3.65 7.35
CA ILE A 108 5.54 2.90 7.92
C ILE A 108 5.82 2.69 9.40
N VAL A 109 4.93 3.14 10.27
CA VAL A 109 5.05 2.93 11.72
C VAL A 109 3.80 2.22 12.24
N LEU A 110 3.97 1.09 12.88
CA LEU A 110 2.89 0.38 13.58
C LEU A 110 2.89 0.79 15.05
N ARG A 111 1.74 1.20 15.56
CA ARG A 111 1.58 1.66 16.95
C ARG A 111 0.20 1.37 17.51
N ASN A 112 0.01 1.65 18.81
CA ASN A 112 -1.25 1.47 19.53
C ASN A 112 -1.81 0.05 19.37
N VAL A 113 -0.92 -0.94 19.49
CA VAL A 113 -1.29 -2.34 19.30
C VAL A 113 -2.02 -2.85 20.54
N ARG A 114 -3.20 -3.42 20.32
CA ARG A 114 -4.02 -4.04 21.35
C ARG A 114 -4.42 -5.46 20.93
N VAL A 115 -4.44 -6.38 21.88
CA VAL A 115 -4.94 -7.73 21.68
C VAL A 115 -6.07 -7.98 22.65
N ASP A 116 -7.25 -8.30 22.10
CA ASP A 116 -8.49 -8.48 22.86
C ASP A 116 -8.83 -7.28 23.78
N GLY A 117 -8.44 -6.07 23.34
CA GLY A 117 -8.66 -4.80 24.04
C GLY A 117 -7.48 -4.33 24.92
N ASP A 118 -6.56 -5.22 25.29
CA ASP A 118 -5.42 -4.87 26.13
C ASP A 118 -4.23 -4.39 25.31
N GLU A 119 -3.56 -3.34 25.76
CA GLU A 119 -2.31 -2.88 25.15
C GLU A 119 -1.23 -3.96 25.21
N THR A 120 -0.47 -4.06 24.13
CA THR A 120 0.66 -4.97 24.05
C THR A 120 1.81 -4.32 23.31
N ARG A 121 3.03 -4.76 23.63
CA ARG A 121 4.22 -4.37 22.90
C ARG A 121 4.46 -5.33 21.74
N ILE A 122 5.18 -4.83 20.76
CA ILE A 122 5.54 -5.54 19.53
C ILE A 122 7.04 -5.54 19.35
N GLN A 123 7.53 -6.53 18.65
CA GLN A 123 8.95 -6.63 18.30
C GLN A 123 9.13 -7.21 16.90
N ASN A 124 10.23 -6.85 16.27
CA ASN A 124 10.75 -7.59 15.13
C ASN A 124 11.72 -8.65 15.67
N PRO A 125 11.46 -9.97 15.51
CA PRO A 125 12.32 -11.02 16.06
C PRO A 125 13.74 -11.00 15.48
N ASP A 126 13.93 -10.43 14.29
CA ASP A 126 15.21 -10.32 13.62
C ASP A 126 16.01 -9.06 14.05
N SER A 127 15.40 -8.20 14.88
CA SER A 127 16.03 -7.00 15.42
C SER A 127 16.57 -7.23 16.83
N PRO A 128 17.76 -6.69 17.18
CA PRO A 128 18.29 -6.75 18.54
C PRO A 128 17.50 -5.89 19.53
N GLN A 129 16.58 -5.06 19.05
CA GLN A 129 15.72 -4.22 19.87
C GLN A 129 14.60 -5.08 20.46
N GLY A 130 14.43 -4.99 21.77
CA GLY A 130 13.35 -5.67 22.50
C GLY A 130 11.95 -5.13 22.15
N PRO A 131 10.91 -5.60 22.87
CA PRO A 131 9.54 -5.18 22.66
C PRO A 131 9.34 -3.67 22.85
N GLN A 132 8.63 -3.04 21.90
CA GLN A 132 8.38 -1.60 21.84
C GLN A 132 6.88 -1.31 21.72
N ALA A 133 6.46 -0.10 22.14
CA ALA A 133 5.09 0.37 21.96
C ALA A 133 4.76 0.73 20.50
N GLN A 134 5.79 1.04 19.71
CA GLN A 134 5.70 1.32 18.28
C GLN A 134 6.92 0.78 17.55
N LEU A 135 6.76 0.42 16.29
CA LEU A 135 7.82 -0.15 15.47
C LEU A 135 7.79 0.43 14.06
N THR A 136 8.94 0.92 13.59
CA THR A 136 9.11 1.28 12.18
C THR A 136 9.28 -0.01 11.38
N LEU A 137 8.49 -0.15 10.33
CA LEU A 137 8.41 -1.36 9.51
C LEU A 137 9.07 -1.14 8.16
N ARG A 138 9.79 -2.16 7.71
CA ARG A 138 10.41 -2.24 6.39
C ARG A 138 9.84 -3.42 5.61
N PRO A 139 9.86 -3.39 4.27
CA PRO A 139 9.55 -4.57 3.47
C PRO A 139 10.41 -5.77 3.87
N GLY A 140 9.76 -6.88 4.18
CA GLY A 140 10.41 -8.10 4.68
C GLY A 140 10.32 -8.29 6.19
N ASP A 141 10.08 -7.23 6.97
CA ASP A 141 9.95 -7.33 8.41
C ASP A 141 8.78 -8.21 8.83
N THR A 142 9.01 -8.99 9.89
CA THR A 142 7.96 -9.72 10.61
C THR A 142 7.79 -9.07 11.98
N VAL A 143 6.54 -8.81 12.35
CA VAL A 143 6.17 -8.26 13.65
C VAL A 143 5.49 -9.35 14.46
N VAL A 144 5.97 -9.58 15.68
CA VAL A 144 5.35 -10.49 16.64
C VAL A 144 4.97 -9.73 17.92
N LEU A 145 3.97 -10.25 18.61
CA LEU A 145 3.57 -9.73 19.90
C LEU A 145 4.56 -10.13 20.99
N GLU A 146 4.77 -9.26 21.95
CA GLU A 146 5.56 -9.54 23.15
C GLU A 146 5.11 -10.85 23.81
N HIS A 147 6.07 -11.68 24.25
CA HIS A 147 5.84 -12.98 24.87
C HIS A 147 4.97 -13.93 24.02
N ARG A 148 4.91 -13.74 22.70
CA ARG A 148 4.03 -14.53 21.82
C ARG A 148 2.58 -14.57 22.30
N ARG A 149 2.10 -13.45 22.84
CA ARG A 149 0.73 -13.32 23.34
C ARG A 149 -0.27 -13.88 22.32
N VAL A 150 -1.22 -14.64 22.80
CA VAL A 150 -2.31 -15.19 21.99
C VAL A 150 -3.57 -14.33 22.14
N GLY A 151 -4.36 -14.22 21.09
CA GLY A 151 -5.64 -13.50 21.11
C GLY A 151 -6.46 -13.78 19.86
N ARG A 152 -7.69 -13.32 19.88
CA ARG A 152 -8.64 -13.41 18.76
C ARG A 152 -8.66 -12.15 17.92
N ASN A 153 -8.57 -11.01 18.59
CA ASN A 153 -8.67 -9.71 17.94
C ASN A 153 -7.38 -8.92 18.18
N LEU A 154 -6.79 -8.44 17.12
CA LEU A 154 -5.72 -7.44 17.21
C LEU A 154 -6.20 -6.17 16.53
N THR A 155 -6.03 -5.04 17.20
CA THR A 155 -6.21 -3.70 16.63
C THR A 155 -4.92 -2.92 16.73
N ALA A 156 -4.64 -2.12 15.72
CA ALA A 156 -3.44 -1.28 15.66
C ALA A 156 -3.68 -0.07 14.77
N GLN A 157 -2.74 0.86 14.77
CA GLN A 157 -2.68 1.98 13.83
C GLN A 157 -1.39 1.90 13.03
N ILE A 158 -1.51 2.12 11.73
CA ILE A 158 -0.41 2.25 10.79
C ILE A 158 -0.29 3.71 10.42
N ASP A 159 0.79 4.37 10.83
CA ASP A 159 1.11 5.69 10.33
C ASP A 159 1.89 5.58 9.03
N VAL A 160 1.45 6.32 8.04
CA VAL A 160 2.02 6.39 6.69
C VAL A 160 2.62 7.79 6.53
N ASN A 161 3.93 7.86 6.32
CA ASN A 161 4.69 9.10 6.20
C ASN A 161 5.44 9.11 4.86
N PRO A 162 4.84 9.59 3.77
CA PRO A 162 5.54 9.68 2.50
C PRO A 162 6.50 10.86 2.46
N GLU A 163 7.64 10.63 1.83
CA GLU A 163 8.61 11.65 1.48
C GLU A 163 9.02 11.54 0.01
N VAL A 164 9.22 12.67 -0.66
CA VAL A 164 9.74 12.73 -2.02
C VAL A 164 10.98 13.60 -2.05
N THR A 165 11.84 13.39 -3.05
CA THR A 165 13.10 14.12 -3.21
C THR A 165 12.97 15.24 -4.22
N ASP A 166 13.97 16.13 -4.27
CA ASP A 166 14.09 17.15 -5.32
C ASP A 166 14.01 16.55 -6.74
N ALA A 167 14.55 15.34 -6.93
CA ALA A 167 14.52 14.66 -8.23
C ALA A 167 13.10 14.25 -8.64
N ASP A 168 12.26 13.86 -7.66
CA ASP A 168 10.87 13.47 -7.91
C ASP A 168 9.98 14.69 -8.20
N VAL A 169 10.31 15.86 -7.64
CA VAL A 169 9.52 17.10 -7.78
C VAL A 169 9.88 17.86 -9.04
N ARG A 170 11.12 17.73 -9.56
CA ARG A 170 11.59 18.41 -10.78
C ARG A 170 11.12 17.69 -12.05
N VAL A 171 9.82 17.60 -12.23
CA VAL A 171 9.22 17.04 -13.45
C VAL A 171 8.56 18.14 -14.27
N ASN A 172 8.61 18.03 -15.60
CA ASN A 172 7.98 18.99 -16.49
C ASN A 172 6.51 18.69 -16.75
N ASP A 173 6.08 17.46 -16.41
CA ASP A 173 4.73 16.97 -16.65
C ASP A 173 4.10 16.43 -15.36
N GLN A 174 2.79 16.20 -15.40
CA GLN A 174 2.07 15.56 -14.31
C GLN A 174 2.59 14.12 -14.10
N THR A 175 3.01 13.82 -12.88
CA THR A 175 3.53 12.50 -12.50
C THR A 175 2.67 11.92 -11.39
N VAL A 176 2.36 10.63 -11.47
CA VAL A 176 1.65 9.88 -10.43
C VAL A 176 2.67 9.17 -9.53
N TRP A 177 2.60 9.43 -8.24
CA TRP A 177 3.42 8.76 -7.23
C TRP A 177 2.56 7.76 -6.48
N SER A 178 3.04 6.52 -6.39
CA SER A 178 2.32 5.47 -5.68
C SER A 178 3.27 4.47 -5.03
N ALA A 179 2.79 3.83 -3.97
CA ALA A 179 3.41 2.67 -3.36
C ALA A 179 2.33 1.69 -2.92
N VAL A 180 2.62 0.41 -3.00
CA VAL A 180 1.75 -0.66 -2.50
C VAL A 180 2.46 -1.39 -1.38
N VAL A 181 1.84 -1.42 -0.20
CA VAL A 181 2.33 -2.15 0.98
C VAL A 181 1.29 -3.20 1.36
N GLN A 182 1.73 -4.41 1.60
CA GLN A 182 0.87 -5.53 1.99
C GLN A 182 1.21 -5.97 3.41
N PHE A 183 0.17 -6.32 4.14
CA PHE A 183 0.26 -6.92 5.48
C PHE A 183 -0.32 -8.32 5.43
N GLU A 184 0.50 -9.30 5.77
CA GLU A 184 0.12 -10.70 5.72
C GLU A 184 0.26 -11.32 7.11
N LEU A 185 -0.71 -12.18 7.46
CA LEU A 185 -0.55 -13.04 8.63
C LEU A 185 0.39 -14.20 8.31
N VAL A 186 1.37 -14.38 9.17
CA VAL A 186 2.32 -15.49 9.09
C VAL A 186 2.28 -16.31 10.38
N ASN A 187 2.82 -17.50 10.35
CA ASN A 187 3.04 -18.29 11.57
C ASN A 187 4.25 -17.69 12.31
N PRO A 188 4.12 -17.39 13.62
CA PRO A 188 5.20 -16.85 14.44
C PRO A 188 6.29 -17.88 14.77
#